data_705094048dacd08b8c3ad2b17a5c6bff
#
_entry.id   705094048dacd08b8c3ad2b17a5c6bff
#
_cell.length_a   1.000
_cell.length_b   1.000
_cell.length_c   1.000
_cell.angle_alpha   90.00
_cell.angle_beta   90.00
_cell.angle_gamma   90.00
#
_symmetry.space_group_name_H-M   'P 1'
#
loop_
_entity.id
_entity.type
_entity.pdbx_description
1 polymer ?
#
loop_
_entity_poly.entity_id
_entity_poly.type
_entity_poly.pdbx_seq_one_letter_code
_entity_poly.pdbx_strand_id
1 'polypeptide(L)'
;MIRITGGKFKQKKLASINDFVRPTSSLKREAFFSIIESYAIKNSIELYKNKIFLDLFAGIGTMGLEAISRGMSEVIFFENNIEVLKILKKNCLSICKNNQFKIYEEDLIHSKLEIEFQNISVVYIDPPYAKYNLTKLLENLSSNIKNTTLIGLETGVKDNIVIPENL
;
A
#
# COMPACT_ATOMS: atom_id res chain seq x y z
N MET A 1 18.85 6.56 3.66
CA MET A 1 17.96 7.00 4.78
C MET A 1 16.60 7.32 4.20
N ILE A 2 15.55 6.63 4.68
CA ILE A 2 14.18 6.73 4.17
C ILE A 2 13.43 7.79 4.96
N ARG A 3 12.66 8.64 4.26
CA ARG A 3 11.84 9.70 4.86
C ARG A 3 10.46 9.74 4.20
N ILE A 4 9.46 10.21 4.94
CA ILE A 4 8.16 10.62 4.40
C ILE A 4 8.36 11.82 3.47
N THR A 5 7.74 11.81 2.31
CA THR A 5 7.95 12.84 1.27
C THR A 5 6.88 13.91 1.25
N GLY A 6 5.66 13.63 1.71
CA GLY A 6 4.55 14.58 1.71
C GLY A 6 3.70 14.54 2.98
N GLY A 7 2.74 15.46 3.05
CA GLY A 7 1.75 15.51 4.12
C GLY A 7 2.26 15.98 5.48
N LYS A 8 1.50 15.66 6.53
CA LYS A 8 1.70 16.14 7.92
C LYS A 8 3.07 15.74 8.51
N PHE A 9 3.58 14.56 8.13
CA PHE A 9 4.82 14.01 8.66
C PHE A 9 5.99 14.11 7.67
N LYS A 10 5.92 15.03 6.70
CA LYS A 10 6.99 15.27 5.73
C LYS A 10 8.36 15.39 6.42
N GLN A 11 9.39 14.76 5.83
CA GLN A 11 10.77 14.67 6.34
C GLN A 11 10.96 13.75 7.57
N LYS A 12 9.90 13.19 8.17
CA LYS A 12 10.06 12.23 9.26
C LYS A 12 10.82 11.00 8.77
N LYS A 13 11.82 10.59 9.51
CA LYS A 13 12.65 9.42 9.22
C LYS A 13 11.92 8.14 9.58
N LEU A 14 12.02 7.14 8.72
CA LEU A 14 11.57 5.77 8.98
C LEU A 14 12.77 4.89 9.31
N ALA A 15 12.57 3.96 10.23
CA ALA A 15 13.54 2.90 10.48
C ALA A 15 13.63 1.98 9.25
N SER A 16 14.82 1.48 8.95
CA SER A 16 15.08 0.55 7.85
C SER A 16 16.02 -0.54 8.33
N ILE A 17 15.95 -1.69 7.69
CA ILE A 17 16.94 -2.75 7.82
C ILE A 17 18.00 -2.48 6.76
N ASN A 18 19.25 -2.40 7.17
CA ASN A 18 20.36 -2.30 6.22
C ASN A 18 20.33 -3.54 5.31
N ASP A 19 20.27 -3.31 4.00
CA ASP A 19 20.47 -4.25 2.88
C ASP A 19 19.39 -5.34 2.59
N PHE A 20 18.38 -5.58 3.43
CA PHE A 20 17.42 -6.68 3.21
C PHE A 20 16.12 -6.28 2.48
N VAL A 21 15.73 -5.03 2.54
CA VAL A 21 14.51 -4.55 1.88
C VAL A 21 14.86 -3.32 1.05
N ARG A 22 14.66 -3.40 -0.26
CA ARG A 22 14.76 -2.23 -1.15
C ARG A 22 13.46 -1.44 -1.03
N PRO A 23 13.42 -0.36 -0.24
CA PRO A 23 12.21 0.42 -0.10
C PRO A 23 11.90 1.13 -1.41
N THR A 24 10.62 1.32 -1.68
CA THR A 24 10.15 2.17 -2.78
C THR A 24 10.85 3.53 -2.69
N SER A 25 11.49 3.94 -3.77
CA SER A 25 12.27 5.20 -3.76
C SER A 25 11.36 6.40 -3.49
N SER A 26 11.92 7.47 -2.91
CA SER A 26 11.17 8.72 -2.66
C SER A 26 10.54 9.27 -3.93
N LEU A 27 11.26 9.22 -5.05
CA LEU A 27 10.76 9.67 -6.35
C LEU A 27 9.55 8.85 -6.82
N LYS A 28 9.60 7.53 -6.70
CA LYS A 28 8.46 6.66 -7.07
C LYS A 28 7.25 6.95 -6.19
N ARG A 29 7.44 7.11 -4.87
CA ARG A 29 6.34 7.44 -3.95
C ARG A 29 5.69 8.77 -4.30
N GLU A 30 6.49 9.82 -4.51
CA GLU A 30 5.99 11.13 -4.92
C GLU A 30 5.22 11.05 -6.24
N ALA A 31 5.76 10.37 -7.24
CA ALA A 31 5.11 10.17 -8.52
C ALA A 31 3.78 9.43 -8.38
N PHE A 32 3.75 8.33 -7.62
CA PHE A 32 2.54 7.55 -7.37
C PHE A 32 1.43 8.42 -6.75
N PHE A 33 1.73 9.10 -5.63
CA PHE A 33 0.74 9.94 -4.97
C PHE A 33 0.28 11.11 -5.84
N SER A 34 1.19 11.74 -6.60
CA SER A 34 0.82 12.81 -7.53
C SER A 34 -0.14 12.32 -8.63
N ILE A 35 0.06 11.13 -9.14
CA ILE A 35 -0.81 10.53 -10.17
C ILE A 35 -2.20 10.26 -9.60
N ILE A 36 -2.30 9.57 -8.45
CA ILE A 36 -3.62 9.22 -7.88
C ILE A 36 -4.37 10.46 -7.39
N GLU A 37 -3.69 11.45 -6.82
CA GLU A 37 -4.27 12.74 -6.41
C GLU A 37 -4.82 13.50 -7.61
N SER A 38 -4.06 13.61 -8.70
CA SER A 38 -4.50 14.28 -9.92
C SER A 38 -5.70 13.56 -10.54
N TYR A 39 -5.69 12.24 -10.57
CA TYR A 39 -6.81 11.44 -11.06
C TYR A 39 -8.06 11.63 -10.20
N ALA A 40 -7.91 11.56 -8.88
CA ALA A 40 -9.01 11.72 -7.94
C ALA A 40 -9.67 13.11 -8.05
N ILE A 41 -8.87 14.16 -8.16
CA ILE A 41 -9.39 15.54 -8.37
C ILE A 41 -10.17 15.61 -9.69
N LYS A 42 -9.61 15.12 -10.80
CA LYS A 42 -10.26 15.16 -12.12
C LYS A 42 -11.60 14.42 -12.13
N ASN A 43 -11.73 13.32 -11.36
CA ASN A 43 -12.91 12.48 -11.36
C ASN A 43 -13.81 12.68 -10.12
N SER A 44 -13.56 13.71 -9.30
CA SER A 44 -14.31 14.03 -8.08
C SER A 44 -14.38 12.85 -7.09
N ILE A 45 -13.28 12.11 -6.95
CA ILE A 45 -13.16 10.97 -6.04
C ILE A 45 -12.62 11.47 -4.69
N GLU A 46 -13.30 11.16 -3.57
CA GLU A 46 -12.76 11.36 -2.23
C GLU A 46 -11.70 10.31 -1.94
N LEU A 47 -10.45 10.75 -1.88
CA LEU A 47 -9.28 9.86 -1.76
C LEU A 47 -8.89 9.58 -0.30
N TYR A 48 -9.05 10.54 0.60
CA TYR A 48 -8.42 10.55 1.92
C TYR A 48 -9.37 10.46 3.11
N LYS A 49 -10.43 11.30 3.11
CA LYS A 49 -11.30 11.44 4.29
C LYS A 49 -12.16 10.21 4.52
N ASN A 50 -12.02 9.58 5.68
CA ASN A 50 -12.69 8.32 6.04
C ASN A 50 -12.36 7.17 5.08
N LYS A 51 -11.15 7.19 4.52
CA LYS A 51 -10.68 6.18 3.55
C LYS A 51 -9.50 5.40 4.11
N ILE A 52 -9.35 4.20 3.54
CA ILE A 52 -8.34 3.21 3.90
C ILE A 52 -7.38 3.04 2.72
N PHE A 53 -6.10 3.01 3.01
CA PHE A 53 -5.05 2.57 2.09
C PHE A 53 -4.74 1.10 2.38
N LEU A 54 -4.80 0.25 1.37
CA LEU A 54 -4.45 -1.16 1.48
C LEU A 54 -3.08 -1.41 0.83
N ASP A 55 -2.10 -1.81 1.64
CA ASP A 55 -0.71 -2.10 1.23
C ASP A 55 -0.46 -3.60 1.32
N LEU A 56 -0.51 -4.29 0.17
CA LEU A 56 -0.51 -5.77 0.14
C LEU A 56 0.88 -6.40 0.26
N PHE A 57 1.93 -5.65 0.10
CA PHE A 57 3.31 -6.10 0.27
C PHE A 57 4.11 -5.00 0.96
N ALA A 58 3.75 -4.74 2.22
CA ALA A 58 4.08 -3.51 2.91
C ALA A 58 5.57 -3.25 3.13
N GLY A 59 6.37 -4.30 3.25
CA GLY A 59 7.75 -4.13 3.65
C GLY A 59 7.83 -3.35 4.96
N ILE A 60 8.64 -2.31 5.01
CA ILE A 60 8.76 -1.44 6.21
C ILE A 60 7.66 -0.36 6.31
N GLY A 61 6.62 -0.40 5.44
CA GLY A 61 5.44 0.44 5.47
C GLY A 61 5.58 1.80 4.78
N THR A 62 6.51 1.95 3.83
CA THR A 62 6.79 3.26 3.23
C THR A 62 5.60 3.88 2.50
N MET A 63 4.80 3.08 1.77
CA MET A 63 3.66 3.55 1.00
C MET A 63 2.47 3.87 1.91
N GLY A 64 2.08 2.93 2.77
CA GLY A 64 0.96 3.14 3.68
C GLY A 64 1.19 4.27 4.69
N LEU A 65 2.41 4.43 5.21
CA LEU A 65 2.75 5.55 6.11
C LEU A 65 2.82 6.90 5.39
N GLU A 66 3.21 6.92 4.13
CA GLU A 66 3.07 8.09 3.27
C GLU A 66 1.60 8.48 3.10
N ALA A 67 0.71 7.49 2.87
CA ALA A 67 -0.74 7.68 2.75
C ALA A 67 -1.34 8.30 4.02
N ILE A 68 -0.99 7.79 5.21
CA ILE A 68 -1.38 8.38 6.51
C ILE A 68 -0.89 9.82 6.62
N SER A 69 0.35 10.08 6.23
CA SER A 69 0.92 11.43 6.28
C SER A 69 0.15 12.42 5.38
N ARG A 70 -0.38 11.95 4.26
CA ARG A 70 -1.16 12.74 3.28
C ARG A 70 -2.63 12.87 3.65
N GLY A 71 -3.13 12.14 4.64
CA GLY A 71 -4.48 12.32 5.16
C GLY A 71 -5.40 11.10 5.12
N MET A 72 -4.91 9.92 4.73
CA MET A 72 -5.67 8.69 4.88
C MET A 72 -6.05 8.47 6.34
N SER A 73 -7.26 7.99 6.58
CA SER A 73 -7.77 7.76 7.93
C SER A 73 -7.20 6.51 8.56
N GLU A 74 -6.98 5.48 7.74
CA GLU A 74 -6.45 4.19 8.17
C GLU A 74 -5.58 3.57 7.07
N VAL A 75 -4.67 2.70 7.46
CA VAL A 75 -3.89 1.83 6.57
C VAL A 75 -3.97 0.38 7.03
N ILE A 76 -4.12 -0.52 6.07
CA ILE A 76 -4.05 -1.97 6.28
C ILE A 76 -2.80 -2.47 5.57
N PHE A 77 -1.94 -3.12 6.32
CA PHE A 77 -0.69 -3.70 5.83
C PHE A 77 -0.76 -5.22 5.81
N PHE A 78 -0.22 -5.82 4.74
CA PHE A 78 0.11 -7.25 4.68
C PHE A 78 1.62 -7.40 4.55
N GLU A 79 2.22 -8.17 5.45
CA GLU A 79 3.66 -8.50 5.44
C GLU A 79 3.86 -9.83 6.18
N ASN A 80 4.70 -10.72 5.64
CA ASN A 80 4.92 -12.03 6.22
C ASN A 80 6.34 -12.26 6.77
N ASN A 81 7.28 -11.35 6.51
CA ASN A 81 8.64 -11.48 6.99
C ASN A 81 8.77 -10.96 8.42
N ILE A 82 9.11 -11.83 9.36
CA ILE A 82 9.18 -11.53 10.80
C ILE A 82 10.14 -10.37 11.13
N GLU A 83 11.29 -10.28 10.46
CA GLU A 83 12.26 -9.20 10.71
C GLU A 83 11.77 -7.87 10.15
N VAL A 84 11.12 -7.90 8.99
CA VAL A 84 10.49 -6.72 8.38
C VAL A 84 9.33 -6.22 9.22
N LEU A 85 8.50 -7.12 9.75
CA LEU A 85 7.37 -6.82 10.63
C LEU A 85 7.78 -6.05 11.89
N LYS A 86 8.92 -6.36 12.51
CA LYS A 86 9.45 -5.60 13.65
C LYS A 86 9.67 -4.14 13.31
N ILE A 87 10.21 -3.86 12.12
CA ILE A 87 10.48 -2.50 11.63
C ILE A 87 9.19 -1.81 11.22
N LEU A 88 8.28 -2.51 10.52
CA LEU A 88 6.96 -2.01 10.15
C LEU A 88 6.19 -1.55 11.40
N LYS A 89 6.09 -2.39 12.43
CA LYS A 89 5.44 -2.05 13.71
C LYS A 89 6.07 -0.81 14.36
N LYS A 90 7.40 -0.73 14.40
CA LYS A 90 8.13 0.45 14.91
C LYS A 90 7.79 1.72 14.14
N ASN A 91 7.76 1.63 12.81
CA ASN A 91 7.44 2.76 11.94
C ASN A 91 5.98 3.20 12.13
N CYS A 92 5.03 2.26 12.20
CA CYS A 92 3.62 2.55 12.47
C CYS A 92 3.44 3.30 13.79
N LEU A 93 4.02 2.80 14.88
CA LEU A 93 3.95 3.45 16.20
C LEU A 93 4.59 4.85 16.22
N SER A 94 5.50 5.16 15.32
CA SER A 94 6.13 6.48 15.23
C SER A 94 5.28 7.52 14.48
N ILE A 95 4.36 7.08 13.63
CA ILE A 95 3.57 7.93 12.71
C ILE A 95 2.09 7.90 13.05
N CYS A 96 1.53 6.70 13.27
CA CYS A 96 0.10 6.46 13.40
C CYS A 96 -0.35 6.55 14.85
N LYS A 97 -1.63 6.92 15.04
CA LYS A 97 -2.35 6.60 16.27
C LYS A 97 -2.75 5.13 16.25
N ASN A 98 -3.03 4.52 17.42
CA ASN A 98 -3.32 3.09 17.55
C ASN A 98 -4.48 2.58 16.67
N ASN A 99 -5.43 3.42 16.33
CA ASN A 99 -6.58 3.09 15.50
C ASN A 99 -6.41 3.45 14.01
N GLN A 100 -5.21 3.84 13.58
CA GLN A 100 -4.96 4.25 12.20
C GLN A 100 -4.24 3.18 11.37
N PHE A 101 -3.90 2.04 11.96
CA PHE A 101 -3.26 0.95 11.22
C PHE A 101 -3.69 -0.41 11.71
N LYS A 102 -3.71 -1.36 10.79
CA LYS A 102 -3.81 -2.80 11.04
C LYS A 102 -2.69 -3.51 10.28
N ILE A 103 -2.14 -4.56 10.85
CA ILE A 103 -1.09 -5.38 10.23
C ILE A 103 -1.57 -6.83 10.24
N TYR A 104 -1.65 -7.42 9.05
CA TYR A 104 -1.90 -8.84 8.83
C TYR A 104 -0.57 -9.52 8.53
N GLU A 105 -0.17 -10.43 9.41
CA GLU A 105 1.09 -11.18 9.32
C GLU A 105 0.90 -12.45 8.46
N GLU A 106 0.41 -12.26 7.23
CA GLU A 106 -0.04 -13.33 6.35
C GLU A 106 0.69 -13.33 5.01
N ASP A 107 0.86 -14.54 4.46
CA ASP A 107 1.35 -14.73 3.10
C ASP A 107 0.19 -14.74 2.11
N LEU A 108 0.14 -13.76 1.22
CA LEU A 108 -0.90 -13.61 0.20
C LEU A 108 -0.85 -14.66 -0.92
N ILE A 109 0.18 -15.54 -0.96
CA ILE A 109 0.20 -16.68 -1.89
C ILE A 109 -0.93 -17.66 -1.59
N HIS A 110 -1.24 -17.85 -0.31
CA HIS A 110 -2.15 -18.90 0.16
C HIS A 110 -3.40 -18.37 0.84
N SER A 111 -3.41 -17.10 1.22
CA SER A 111 -4.52 -16.49 1.97
C SER A 111 -5.50 -15.80 1.04
N LYS A 112 -6.80 -15.93 1.36
CA LYS A 112 -7.82 -15.00 0.84
C LYS A 112 -7.74 -13.72 1.65
N LEU A 113 -7.97 -12.58 0.99
CA LEU A 113 -8.09 -11.30 1.69
C LEU A 113 -9.39 -11.28 2.51
N GLU A 114 -9.30 -11.61 3.79
CA GLU A 114 -10.43 -11.59 4.73
C GLU A 114 -10.49 -10.23 5.45
N ILE A 115 -10.78 -9.17 4.71
CA ILE A 115 -10.88 -7.80 5.19
C ILE A 115 -12.16 -7.13 4.73
N GLU A 116 -12.56 -6.06 5.43
CA GLU A 116 -13.68 -5.22 4.98
C GLU A 116 -13.20 -4.23 3.91
N PHE A 117 -13.76 -4.34 2.70
CA PHE A 117 -13.37 -3.52 1.55
C PHE A 117 -14.11 -2.18 1.44
N GLN A 118 -15.10 -1.91 2.31
CA GLN A 118 -16.08 -0.83 2.13
C GLN A 118 -15.47 0.56 1.94
N ASN A 119 -14.40 0.89 2.64
CA ASN A 119 -13.79 2.22 2.64
C ASN A 119 -12.40 2.27 2.02
N ILE A 120 -11.98 1.21 1.34
CA ILE A 120 -10.70 1.19 0.63
C ILE A 120 -10.81 2.08 -0.60
N SER A 121 -9.98 3.13 -0.66
CA SER A 121 -9.87 4.04 -1.81
C SER A 121 -8.65 3.76 -2.67
N VAL A 122 -7.60 3.19 -2.07
CA VAL A 122 -6.36 2.86 -2.77
C VAL A 122 -5.88 1.49 -2.33
N VAL A 123 -5.52 0.65 -3.31
CA VAL A 123 -4.77 -0.60 -3.12
C VAL A 123 -3.40 -0.45 -3.75
N TYR A 124 -2.35 -0.77 -3.02
CA TYR A 124 -0.98 -0.79 -3.53
C TYR A 124 -0.41 -2.20 -3.51
N ILE A 125 0.20 -2.62 -4.62
CA ILE A 125 0.65 -3.98 -4.86
C ILE A 125 2.07 -3.92 -5.43
N ASP A 126 3.08 -4.23 -4.60
CA ASP A 126 4.50 -4.31 -5.02
C ASP A 126 5.08 -5.65 -4.55
N PRO A 127 4.73 -6.75 -5.21
CA PRO A 127 5.13 -8.09 -4.78
C PRO A 127 6.61 -8.33 -5.05
N PRO A 128 7.28 -9.19 -4.26
CA PRO A 128 8.60 -9.67 -4.60
C PRO A 128 8.54 -10.45 -5.92
N TYR A 129 9.42 -10.08 -6.86
CA TYR A 129 9.44 -10.57 -8.24
C TYR A 129 9.26 -12.10 -8.36
N ALA A 130 8.43 -12.51 -9.31
CA ALA A 130 8.19 -13.89 -9.77
C ALA A 130 7.61 -14.89 -8.73
N LYS A 131 7.10 -14.45 -7.59
CA LYS A 131 6.56 -15.36 -6.56
C LYS A 131 5.04 -15.45 -6.51
N TYR A 132 4.31 -14.48 -7.07
CA TYR A 132 2.86 -14.36 -6.89
C TYR A 132 2.11 -14.45 -8.22
N ASN A 133 0.96 -15.14 -8.18
CA ASN A 133 0.00 -15.10 -9.28
C ASN A 133 -0.84 -13.82 -9.16
N LEU A 134 -0.35 -12.74 -9.77
CA LEU A 134 -0.99 -11.42 -9.72
C LEU A 134 -2.37 -11.40 -10.38
N THR A 135 -2.59 -12.18 -11.42
CA THR A 135 -3.91 -12.30 -12.06
C THR A 135 -4.96 -12.77 -11.06
N LYS A 136 -4.68 -13.84 -10.31
CA LYS A 136 -5.61 -14.35 -9.28
C LYS A 136 -5.84 -13.36 -8.14
N LEU A 137 -4.83 -12.61 -7.73
CA LEU A 137 -4.95 -11.55 -6.72
C LEU A 137 -5.86 -10.43 -7.22
N LEU A 138 -5.68 -9.99 -8.46
CA LEU A 138 -6.51 -8.95 -9.09
C LEU A 138 -7.96 -9.42 -9.28
N GLU A 139 -8.20 -10.68 -9.65
CA GLU A 139 -9.54 -11.28 -9.73
C GLU A 139 -10.25 -11.25 -8.36
N ASN A 140 -9.53 -11.60 -7.29
CA ASN A 140 -10.07 -11.54 -5.94
C ASN A 140 -10.42 -10.09 -5.53
N LEU A 141 -9.52 -9.14 -5.81
CA LEU A 141 -9.77 -7.72 -5.55
C LEU A 141 -10.96 -7.21 -6.34
N SER A 142 -11.03 -7.49 -7.64
CA SER A 142 -12.07 -7.00 -8.54
C SER A 142 -13.48 -7.36 -8.09
N SER A 143 -13.65 -8.50 -7.41
CA SER A 143 -14.93 -8.96 -6.87
C SER A 143 -15.35 -8.25 -5.58
N ASN A 144 -14.46 -7.52 -4.92
CA ASN A 144 -14.68 -7.01 -3.57
C ASN A 144 -14.54 -5.49 -3.45
N ILE A 145 -13.76 -4.84 -4.30
CA ILE A 145 -13.53 -3.39 -4.25
C ILE A 145 -14.59 -2.60 -5.05
N LYS A 146 -14.68 -1.30 -4.78
CA LYS A 146 -15.57 -0.39 -5.51
C LYS A 146 -14.92 0.07 -6.82
N ASN A 147 -15.75 0.43 -7.81
CA ASN A 147 -15.28 1.00 -9.09
C ASN A 147 -14.50 2.33 -8.94
N THR A 148 -14.57 2.97 -7.77
CA THR A 148 -13.81 4.19 -7.45
C THR A 148 -12.51 3.92 -6.71
N THR A 149 -12.20 2.64 -6.42
CA THR A 149 -10.93 2.26 -5.78
C THR A 149 -9.81 2.29 -6.80
N LEU A 150 -8.73 2.99 -6.49
CA LEU A 150 -7.55 3.06 -7.34
C LEU A 150 -6.57 1.95 -6.99
N ILE A 151 -6.01 1.29 -8.00
CA ILE A 151 -5.01 0.24 -7.81
C ILE A 151 -3.68 0.71 -8.37
N GLY A 152 -2.65 0.72 -7.51
CA GLY A 152 -1.27 0.85 -7.92
C GLY A 152 -0.59 -0.50 -7.95
N LEU A 153 -0.13 -0.93 -9.11
CA LEU A 153 0.54 -2.22 -9.30
C LEU A 153 1.96 -2.00 -9.83
N GLU A 154 2.97 -2.44 -9.07
CA GLU A 154 4.34 -2.55 -9.57
C GLU A 154 4.58 -3.94 -10.16
N THR A 155 5.11 -3.99 -11.38
CA THR A 155 5.37 -5.24 -12.11
C THR A 155 6.73 -5.21 -12.77
N GLY A 156 7.27 -6.37 -13.05
CA GLY A 156 8.44 -6.50 -13.92
C GLY A 156 8.05 -6.26 -15.38
N VAL A 157 8.99 -5.73 -16.18
CA VAL A 157 8.77 -5.44 -17.62
C VAL A 157 8.33 -6.68 -18.43
N LYS A 158 8.61 -7.88 -17.93
CA LYS A 158 8.29 -9.16 -18.59
C LYS A 158 7.08 -9.89 -18.00
N ASP A 159 6.40 -9.31 -17.01
CA ASP A 159 5.27 -9.96 -16.37
C ASP A 159 4.03 -9.85 -17.27
N ASN A 160 3.51 -10.98 -17.71
CA ASN A 160 2.25 -11.06 -18.43
C ASN A 160 1.11 -11.10 -17.40
N ILE A 161 0.51 -9.95 -17.13
CA ILE A 161 -0.59 -9.82 -16.19
C ILE A 161 -1.88 -9.58 -16.96
N VAL A 162 -2.88 -10.41 -16.70
CA VAL A 162 -4.23 -10.20 -17.21
C VAL A 162 -4.99 -9.35 -16.17
N ILE A 163 -5.39 -8.16 -16.58
CA ILE A 163 -6.24 -7.28 -15.76
C ILE A 163 -7.69 -7.69 -15.99
N PRO A 164 -8.47 -8.00 -14.93
CA PRO A 164 -9.89 -8.29 -15.05
C PRO A 164 -10.67 -7.10 -15.68
N GLU A 165 -11.66 -7.39 -16.51
CA GLU A 165 -12.43 -6.37 -17.25
C GLU A 165 -13.21 -5.39 -16.34
N ASN A 166 -13.46 -5.79 -15.09
CA ASN A 166 -14.20 -5.00 -14.11
C ASN A 166 -13.31 -4.20 -13.14
N LEU A 167 -12.00 -4.05 -13.45
CA LEU A 167 -11.05 -3.19 -12.71
C LEU A 167 -10.76 -1.86 -13.45
#